data_db7034a6ae32af495c0f1c6fa2e1df3b
#
_entry.id   db7034a6ae32af495c0f1c6fa2e1df3b
#
_cell.length_a   1.000
_cell.length_b   1.000
_cell.length_c   1.000
_cell.angle_alpha   90.00
_cell.angle_beta   90.00
_cell.angle_gamma   90.00
#
_symmetry.space_group_name_H-M   'P 1'
#
loop_
_entity.id
_entity.type
_entity.pdbx_description
1 polymer ?
#
loop_
_entity_poly.entity_id
_entity_poly.type
_entity_poly.pdbx_seq_one_letter_code
_entity_poly.pdbx_strand_id
1 'polypeptide(L)'
;FLENKIKKKEKKLEKVPESKVEKINSEIEKLKKKEQDLLGYKERCTVAVQKMEKNSKKINYIKRKNIKLLVLVLILCAFSGLLTPQTSYEPYTHFFKLLKGNSTASISEHLPIVLAESVDAMLVLVILGALLIFTDAKISLKDLFMLGGLIILTLMSRRQISILALVGVYSLNIIITELINKYEPEGIDKKLIKPLTTPYAILVITLLLVLCGISFFGTKYKDDFVDKSSYPVDAAQYILDNVDIKNMKLFNHYNFGSYLLYKNIPVIIDSRCDLYTPEFNGQDIFSDVLNISGLSMYYEDGFEKYGITHVITYTDGNLNKLLEHDNKYEELYRDDYFCLYKRNV
;
A
#
# COMPACT_ATOMS: atom_id res chain seq x y z
N PHE A 1 -21.28 38.84 26.38
CA PHE A 1 -22.50 38.14 26.84
C PHE A 1 -22.60 38.07 28.37
N LEU A 2 -21.56 37.69 29.08
CA LEU A 2 -21.51 37.63 30.56
C LEU A 2 -21.56 39.03 31.17
N GLU A 3 -20.82 39.97 30.63
CA GLU A 3 -20.82 41.38 31.04
C GLU A 3 -22.23 42.00 30.99
N ASN A 4 -22.97 41.71 29.88
CA ASN A 4 -24.37 42.16 29.80
C ASN A 4 -25.30 41.48 30.80
N LYS A 5 -25.04 40.23 31.17
CA LYS A 5 -25.79 39.54 32.24
C LYS A 5 -25.51 40.12 33.62
N ILE A 6 -24.23 40.47 33.85
CA ILE A 6 -23.81 41.10 35.11
C ILE A 6 -24.47 42.47 35.25
N LYS A 7 -24.35 43.36 34.24
CA LYS A 7 -24.99 44.68 34.22
C LYS A 7 -26.51 44.60 34.39
N LYS A 8 -27.17 43.58 33.83
CA LYS A 8 -28.62 43.39 33.96
C LYS A 8 -29.00 42.94 35.37
N LYS A 9 -28.17 42.18 36.05
CA LYS A 9 -28.40 41.79 37.46
C LYS A 9 -28.06 42.92 38.45
N GLU A 10 -27.04 43.70 38.18
CA GLU A 10 -26.68 44.88 38.97
C GLU A 10 -27.81 45.91 38.90
N LYS A 11 -28.41 46.18 37.70
CA LYS A 11 -29.62 47.05 37.59
C LYS A 11 -30.85 46.45 38.29
N LYS A 12 -30.96 45.16 38.46
CA LYS A 12 -32.04 44.54 39.23
C LYS A 12 -31.85 44.69 40.72
N LEU A 13 -30.64 44.83 41.22
CA LEU A 13 -30.33 44.99 42.65
C LEU A 13 -30.92 46.29 43.20
N GLU A 14 -30.98 47.36 42.40
CA GLU A 14 -31.54 48.67 42.79
C GLU A 14 -33.06 48.65 43.06
N LYS A 15 -33.77 47.60 42.65
CA LYS A 15 -35.24 47.50 42.67
C LYS A 15 -35.81 46.33 43.47
N VAL A 16 -35.02 45.66 44.33
CA VAL A 16 -35.43 44.42 45.02
C VAL A 16 -35.45 44.61 46.56
N PRO A 17 -36.38 44.01 47.27
CA PRO A 17 -36.43 44.04 48.76
C PRO A 17 -35.18 43.39 49.37
N GLU A 18 -34.74 43.88 50.53
CA GLU A 18 -33.55 43.47 51.27
C GLU A 18 -33.38 41.95 51.42
N SER A 19 -34.46 41.23 51.59
CA SER A 19 -34.46 39.76 51.78
C SER A 19 -33.97 38.95 50.55
N LYS A 20 -33.86 39.58 49.37
CA LYS A 20 -33.42 38.93 48.16
C LYS A 20 -32.05 39.45 47.60
N VAL A 21 -31.55 40.51 48.25
CA VAL A 21 -30.28 41.17 47.84
C VAL A 21 -29.09 40.23 47.95
N GLU A 22 -28.98 39.45 49.00
CA GLU A 22 -27.91 38.53 49.31
C GLU A 22 -27.79 37.41 48.25
N LYS A 23 -28.94 36.89 47.79
CA LYS A 23 -28.99 35.86 46.74
C LYS A 23 -28.54 36.39 45.39
N ILE A 24 -28.92 37.62 45.03
CA ILE A 24 -28.52 38.26 43.77
C ILE A 24 -27.04 38.62 43.81
N ASN A 25 -26.50 39.09 44.91
CA ASN A 25 -25.07 39.36 45.08
C ASN A 25 -24.21 38.09 44.92
N SER A 26 -24.63 37.00 45.53
CA SER A 26 -23.96 35.69 45.36
C SER A 26 -23.95 35.22 43.89
N GLU A 27 -25.03 35.47 43.15
CA GLU A 27 -25.07 35.13 41.71
C GLU A 27 -24.20 36.07 40.85
N ILE A 28 -24.12 37.34 41.20
CA ILE A 28 -23.24 38.33 40.55
C ILE A 28 -21.77 37.94 40.77
N GLU A 29 -21.42 37.59 41.99
CA GLU A 29 -20.07 37.16 42.34
C GLU A 29 -19.63 35.88 41.59
N LYS A 30 -20.53 34.90 41.47
CA LYS A 30 -20.31 33.70 40.65
C LYS A 30 -20.09 34.03 39.15
N LEU A 31 -20.84 35.01 38.62
CA LEU A 31 -20.70 35.44 37.25
C LEU A 31 -19.37 36.21 37.03
N LYS A 32 -18.98 37.09 37.96
CA LYS A 32 -17.70 37.81 37.92
C LYS A 32 -16.52 36.84 37.97
N LYS A 33 -16.59 35.84 38.85
CA LYS A 33 -15.56 34.78 38.90
C LYS A 33 -15.46 34.02 37.60
N LYS A 34 -16.59 33.65 37.00
CA LYS A 34 -16.63 32.95 35.71
C LYS A 34 -16.08 33.82 34.56
N GLU A 35 -16.31 35.11 34.58
CA GLU A 35 -15.75 36.07 33.62
C GLU A 35 -14.23 36.17 33.74
N GLN A 36 -13.71 36.22 34.95
CA GLN A 36 -12.30 36.29 35.25
C GLN A 36 -11.59 35.00 34.81
N ASP A 37 -12.19 33.83 35.04
CA ASP A 37 -11.68 32.54 34.57
C ASP A 37 -11.62 32.46 33.07
N LEU A 38 -12.61 32.98 32.34
CA LEU A 38 -12.67 33.03 30.88
C LEU A 38 -11.66 34.04 30.31
N LEU A 39 -11.42 35.16 30.95
CA LEU A 39 -10.39 36.12 30.57
C LEU A 39 -9.00 35.47 30.69
N GLY A 40 -8.72 34.81 31.79
CA GLY A 40 -7.45 34.08 31.98
C GLY A 40 -7.27 32.92 31.01
N TYR A 41 -8.36 32.26 30.58
CA TYR A 41 -8.30 31.25 29.52
C TYR A 41 -8.00 31.88 28.16
N LYS A 42 -8.63 32.99 27.82
CA LYS A 42 -8.38 33.76 26.58
C LYS A 42 -6.93 34.22 26.45
N GLU A 43 -6.35 34.75 27.54
CA GLU A 43 -4.93 35.14 27.55
C GLU A 43 -4.00 33.95 27.35
N ARG A 44 -4.24 32.81 27.99
CA ARG A 44 -3.46 31.58 27.78
C ARG A 44 -3.54 31.08 26.34
N CYS A 45 -4.73 31.14 25.74
CA CYS A 45 -4.91 30.79 24.32
C CYS A 45 -4.15 31.76 23.40
N THR A 46 -4.18 33.05 23.67
CA THR A 46 -3.47 34.04 22.87
C THR A 46 -1.96 33.84 22.92
N VAL A 47 -1.40 33.58 24.11
CA VAL A 47 0.02 33.27 24.28
C VAL A 47 0.38 31.96 23.58
N ALA A 48 -0.47 30.92 23.65
CA ALA A 48 -0.25 29.66 22.95
C ALA A 48 -0.25 29.83 21.42
N VAL A 49 -1.19 30.63 20.88
CA VAL A 49 -1.23 30.94 19.44
C VAL A 49 0.01 31.70 18.99
N GLN A 50 0.43 32.74 19.72
CA GLN A 50 1.66 33.46 19.41
C GLN A 50 2.90 32.57 19.46
N LYS A 51 2.96 31.62 20.41
CA LYS A 51 4.04 30.65 20.49
C LYS A 51 4.03 29.68 19.33
N MET A 52 2.85 29.26 18.89
CA MET A 52 2.68 28.41 17.68
C MET A 52 3.06 29.15 16.40
N GLU A 53 2.66 30.42 16.23
CA GLU A 53 3.07 31.23 15.08
C GLU A 53 4.59 31.46 15.04
N LYS A 54 5.21 31.73 16.18
CA LYS A 54 6.68 31.90 16.29
C LYS A 54 7.39 30.60 15.93
N ASN A 55 6.89 29.45 16.39
CA ASN A 55 7.42 28.14 16.06
C ASN A 55 7.19 27.79 14.58
N SER A 56 6.04 28.14 14.01
CA SER A 56 5.73 27.96 12.58
C SER A 56 6.71 28.74 11.69
N LYS A 57 6.96 30.01 12.01
CA LYS A 57 7.98 30.81 11.31
C LYS A 57 9.38 30.24 11.43
N LYS A 58 9.75 29.69 12.61
CA LYS A 58 11.03 29.02 12.83
C LYS A 58 11.16 27.73 12.03
N ILE A 59 10.11 26.94 11.94
CA ILE A 59 10.05 25.72 11.12
C ILE A 59 10.18 26.03 9.64
N ASN A 60 9.54 27.09 9.15
CA ASN A 60 9.68 27.53 7.76
C ASN A 60 11.09 28.04 7.44
N TYR A 61 11.75 28.69 8.37
CA TYR A 61 13.15 29.12 8.22
C TYR A 61 14.10 27.90 8.21
N ILE A 62 13.90 26.93 9.07
CA ILE A 62 14.66 25.67 9.09
C ILE A 62 14.47 24.91 7.78
N LYS A 63 13.24 24.82 7.25
CA LYS A 63 12.96 24.21 5.95
C LYS A 63 13.73 24.90 4.80
N ARG A 64 13.77 26.23 4.74
CA ARG A 64 14.52 26.95 3.71
C ARG A 64 16.04 26.70 3.81
N LYS A 65 16.58 26.65 5.01
CA LYS A 65 18.01 26.38 5.23
C LYS A 65 18.39 24.96 4.79
N ASN A 66 17.50 23.99 5.00
CA ASN A 66 17.76 22.58 4.66
C ASN A 66 17.42 22.21 3.23
N ILE A 67 16.65 23.04 2.47
CA ILE A 67 16.34 22.75 1.05
C ILE A 67 17.62 22.62 0.23
N LYS A 68 18.61 23.49 0.41
CA LYS A 68 19.89 23.41 -0.30
C LYS A 68 20.63 22.11 0.01
N LEU A 69 20.62 21.67 1.28
CA LEU A 69 21.21 20.41 1.68
C LEU A 69 20.45 19.21 1.09
N LEU A 70 19.12 19.25 1.09
CA LEU A 70 18.29 18.20 0.46
C LEU A 70 18.52 18.11 -1.04
N VAL A 71 18.64 19.25 -1.74
CA VAL A 71 18.97 19.27 -3.17
C VAL A 71 20.37 18.70 -3.40
N LEU A 72 21.35 19.06 -2.57
CA LEU A 72 22.69 18.49 -2.65
C LEU A 72 22.67 16.97 -2.44
N VAL A 73 21.95 16.49 -1.42
CA VAL A 73 21.80 15.04 -1.16
C VAL A 73 21.14 14.36 -2.35
N LEU A 74 20.07 14.93 -2.93
CA LEU A 74 19.42 14.40 -4.12
C LEU A 74 20.37 14.29 -5.31
N ILE A 75 21.19 15.32 -5.53
CA ILE A 75 22.22 15.31 -6.60
C ILE A 75 23.25 14.21 -6.32
N LEU A 76 23.74 14.11 -5.09
CA LEU A 76 24.72 13.07 -4.71
C LEU A 76 24.11 11.66 -4.86
N CYS A 77 22.86 11.45 -4.46
CA CYS A 77 22.15 10.20 -4.67
C CYS A 77 21.97 9.88 -6.17
N ALA A 78 21.64 10.89 -6.98
CA ALA A 78 21.56 10.71 -8.43
C ALA A 78 22.90 10.31 -9.05
N PHE A 79 24.03 10.89 -8.58
CA PHE A 79 25.36 10.51 -9.06
C PHE A 79 25.88 9.20 -8.47
N SER A 80 25.39 8.76 -7.30
CA SER A 80 25.88 7.52 -6.67
C SER A 80 25.65 6.28 -7.51
N GLY A 81 24.58 6.24 -8.32
CA GLY A 81 24.32 5.15 -9.26
C GLY A 81 25.40 4.99 -10.34
N LEU A 82 26.07 6.10 -10.72
CA LEU A 82 27.17 6.06 -11.69
C LEU A 82 28.47 5.47 -11.12
N LEU A 83 28.55 5.36 -9.78
CA LEU A 83 29.75 4.82 -9.10
C LEU A 83 29.74 3.29 -9.04
N THR A 84 28.67 2.63 -9.49
CA THR A 84 28.61 1.17 -9.54
C THR A 84 29.32 0.67 -10.80
N PRO A 85 30.47 -0.05 -10.67
CA PRO A 85 31.29 -0.41 -11.84
C PRO A 85 30.58 -1.36 -12.83
N GLN A 86 29.63 -2.14 -12.34
CA GLN A 86 28.96 -3.18 -13.11
C GLN A 86 27.73 -2.68 -13.88
N THR A 87 27.02 -1.67 -13.37
CA THR A 87 25.75 -1.23 -13.95
C THR A 87 25.78 0.21 -14.47
N SER A 88 26.74 1.04 -14.00
CA SER A 88 26.97 2.42 -14.48
C SER A 88 25.66 3.23 -14.70
N TYR A 89 25.31 3.47 -15.98
CA TYR A 89 24.12 4.24 -16.36
C TYR A 89 22.81 3.39 -16.42
N GLU A 90 22.91 2.07 -16.32
CA GLU A 90 21.74 1.19 -16.48
C GLU A 90 20.59 1.47 -15.51
N PRO A 91 20.81 1.78 -14.21
CA PRO A 91 19.71 2.14 -13.33
C PRO A 91 18.85 3.30 -13.83
N TYR A 92 19.44 4.23 -14.57
CA TYR A 92 18.74 5.40 -15.13
C TYR A 92 18.03 5.05 -16.44
N THR A 93 18.61 4.20 -17.26
CA THR A 93 18.01 3.77 -18.54
C THR A 93 16.94 2.70 -18.34
N HIS A 94 17.03 1.92 -17.27
CA HIS A 94 16.08 0.86 -16.95
C HIS A 94 14.64 1.38 -16.90
N PHE A 95 14.41 2.49 -16.23
CA PHE A 95 13.09 3.12 -16.15
C PHE A 95 12.52 3.46 -17.55
N PHE A 96 13.34 4.02 -18.44
CA PHE A 96 12.89 4.35 -19.79
C PHE A 96 12.67 3.12 -20.65
N LYS A 97 13.46 2.06 -20.48
CA LYS A 97 13.25 0.77 -21.14
C LYS A 97 11.92 0.15 -20.67
N LEU A 98 11.66 0.15 -19.36
CA LEU A 98 10.42 -0.36 -18.79
C LEU A 98 9.18 0.38 -19.31
N LEU A 99 9.26 1.71 -19.46
CA LEU A 99 8.16 2.50 -20.02
C LEU A 99 7.88 2.22 -21.49
N LYS A 100 8.86 1.74 -22.23
CA LYS A 100 8.70 1.38 -23.66
C LYS A 100 8.21 -0.06 -23.86
N GLY A 101 8.48 -0.92 -22.90
CA GLY A 101 8.11 -2.33 -22.97
C GLY A 101 6.62 -2.57 -22.73
N ASN A 102 6.09 -3.63 -23.32
CA ASN A 102 4.69 -4.06 -23.18
C ASN A 102 4.47 -5.03 -22.01
N SER A 103 5.49 -5.36 -21.21
CA SER A 103 5.37 -6.29 -20.09
C SER A 103 4.28 -5.89 -19.10
N THR A 104 4.11 -4.57 -18.88
CA THR A 104 3.11 -4.02 -17.96
C THR A 104 1.66 -4.31 -18.39
N ALA A 105 1.40 -4.48 -19.68
CA ALA A 105 0.04 -4.76 -20.19
C ALA A 105 -0.43 -6.19 -19.93
N SER A 106 0.50 -7.12 -19.72
CA SER A 106 0.20 -8.56 -19.55
C SER A 106 0.31 -9.03 -18.09
N ILE A 107 0.82 -8.18 -17.19
CA ILE A 107 0.96 -8.50 -15.78
C ILE A 107 -0.22 -7.92 -15.01
N SER A 108 -1.02 -8.78 -14.38
CA SER A 108 -2.29 -8.39 -13.69
C SER A 108 -2.12 -7.30 -12.64
N GLU A 109 -0.97 -7.25 -11.97
CA GLU A 109 -0.66 -6.22 -10.94
C GLU A 109 -0.48 -4.81 -11.54
N HIS A 110 -0.03 -4.72 -12.79
CA HIS A 110 0.18 -3.45 -13.49
C HIS A 110 -1.07 -2.93 -14.18
N LEU A 111 -2.08 -3.77 -14.34
CA LEU A 111 -3.34 -3.37 -14.98
C LEU A 111 -4.07 -2.30 -14.15
N PRO A 112 -4.85 -1.43 -14.82
CA PRO A 112 -5.72 -0.48 -14.14
C PRO A 112 -6.70 -1.16 -13.20
N ILE A 113 -7.11 -0.46 -12.14
CA ILE A 113 -8.20 -0.93 -11.29
C ILE A 113 -9.51 -0.83 -12.04
N VAL A 114 -10.21 -1.97 -12.18
CA VAL A 114 -11.59 -1.98 -12.63
C VAL A 114 -12.47 -1.74 -11.39
N LEU A 115 -13.04 -0.54 -11.27
CA LEU A 115 -13.82 -0.14 -10.09
C LEU A 115 -15.02 -1.05 -9.84
N ALA A 116 -15.61 -1.62 -10.88
CA ALA A 116 -16.73 -2.55 -10.77
C ALA A 116 -16.33 -3.88 -10.09
N GLU A 117 -15.07 -4.28 -10.21
CA GLU A 117 -14.51 -5.50 -9.58
C GLU A 117 -13.89 -5.23 -8.20
N SER A 118 -13.60 -3.95 -7.89
CA SER A 118 -12.93 -3.51 -6.67
C SER A 118 -13.86 -2.64 -5.83
N VAL A 119 -14.93 -3.25 -5.29
CA VAL A 119 -15.98 -2.56 -4.53
C VAL A 119 -15.43 -1.83 -3.31
N ASP A 120 -14.43 -2.39 -2.64
CA ASP A 120 -13.70 -1.81 -1.52
C ASP A 120 -12.98 -0.51 -1.91
N ALA A 121 -12.24 -0.51 -3.01
CA ALA A 121 -11.60 0.69 -3.55
C ALA A 121 -12.63 1.77 -3.93
N MET A 122 -13.72 1.36 -4.57
CA MET A 122 -14.82 2.27 -4.93
C MET A 122 -15.46 2.89 -3.68
N LEU A 123 -15.74 2.11 -2.64
CA LEU A 123 -16.31 2.61 -1.38
C LEU A 123 -15.38 3.62 -0.71
N VAL A 124 -14.07 3.35 -0.65
CA VAL A 124 -13.08 4.29 -0.08
C VAL A 124 -13.10 5.61 -0.84
N LEU A 125 -13.12 5.59 -2.18
CA LEU A 125 -13.17 6.80 -3.00
C LEU A 125 -14.48 7.58 -2.81
N VAL A 126 -15.62 6.89 -2.73
CA VAL A 126 -16.94 7.50 -2.50
C VAL A 126 -16.99 8.14 -1.10
N ILE A 127 -16.55 7.43 -0.07
CA ILE A 127 -16.50 7.96 1.31
C ILE A 127 -15.58 9.19 1.38
N LEU A 128 -14.39 9.10 0.80
CA LEU A 128 -13.44 10.23 0.76
C LEU A 128 -14.04 11.43 0.02
N GLY A 129 -14.63 11.20 -1.14
CA GLY A 129 -15.31 12.25 -1.92
C GLY A 129 -16.46 12.87 -1.14
N ALA A 130 -17.30 12.06 -0.48
CA ALA A 130 -18.40 12.53 0.35
C ALA A 130 -17.89 13.37 1.53
N LEU A 131 -16.83 12.93 2.23
CA LEU A 131 -16.21 13.70 3.31
C LEU A 131 -15.71 15.05 2.83
N LEU A 132 -15.06 15.13 1.67
CA LEU A 132 -14.54 16.39 1.13
C LEU A 132 -15.62 17.34 0.62
N ILE A 133 -16.72 16.80 0.08
CA ILE A 133 -17.82 17.60 -0.51
C ILE A 133 -18.82 18.06 0.56
N PHE A 134 -19.23 17.17 1.44
CA PHE A 134 -20.31 17.44 2.40
C PHE A 134 -19.83 17.97 3.76
N THR A 135 -18.53 18.00 4.00
CA THR A 135 -17.95 18.55 5.22
C THR A 135 -17.10 19.79 4.89
N ASP A 136 -17.00 20.70 5.86
CA ASP A 136 -16.10 21.85 5.77
C ASP A 136 -14.65 21.51 6.15
N ALA A 137 -14.23 20.27 5.96
CA ALA A 137 -12.86 19.86 6.22
C ALA A 137 -11.88 20.65 5.34
N LYS A 138 -10.90 21.28 5.96
CA LYS A 138 -9.86 22.02 5.25
C LYS A 138 -8.69 21.09 5.00
N ILE A 139 -8.51 20.71 3.73
CA ILE A 139 -7.32 19.98 3.31
C ILE A 139 -6.24 20.97 2.85
N SER A 140 -4.99 20.74 3.25
CA SER A 140 -3.89 21.54 2.72
C SER A 140 -3.68 21.22 1.23
N LEU A 141 -3.27 22.24 0.45
CA LEU A 141 -3.01 22.06 -0.99
C LEU A 141 -1.97 20.95 -1.24
N LYS A 142 -0.98 20.82 -0.37
CA LYS A 142 0.04 19.75 -0.40
C LYS A 142 -0.59 18.36 -0.25
N ASP A 143 -1.47 18.19 0.75
CA ASP A 143 -2.11 16.90 1.03
C ASP A 143 -3.13 16.55 -0.05
N LEU A 144 -3.81 17.56 -0.63
CA LEU A 144 -4.71 17.37 -1.76
C LEU A 144 -3.97 16.85 -2.99
N PHE A 145 -2.85 17.47 -3.37
CA PHE A 145 -2.04 17.02 -4.51
C PHE A 145 -1.41 15.64 -4.26
N MET A 146 -0.95 15.39 -3.04
CA MET A 146 -0.38 14.08 -2.67
C MET A 146 -1.45 13.00 -2.77
N LEU A 147 -2.61 13.21 -2.16
CA LEU A 147 -3.70 12.23 -2.17
C LEU A 147 -4.26 12.05 -3.58
N GLY A 148 -4.51 13.14 -4.31
CA GLY A 148 -4.98 13.09 -5.69
C GLY A 148 -4.02 12.39 -6.63
N GLY A 149 -2.73 12.67 -6.52
CA GLY A 149 -1.69 11.98 -7.30
C GLY A 149 -1.62 10.48 -6.99
N LEU A 150 -1.71 10.10 -5.71
CA LEU A 150 -1.74 8.69 -5.29
C LEU A 150 -3.00 7.96 -5.78
N ILE A 151 -4.15 8.62 -5.77
CA ILE A 151 -5.40 8.06 -6.31
C ILE A 151 -5.26 7.82 -7.81
N ILE A 152 -4.76 8.80 -8.57
CA ILE A 152 -4.54 8.64 -10.02
C ILE A 152 -3.59 7.47 -10.29
N LEU A 153 -2.46 7.40 -9.60
CA LEU A 153 -1.51 6.29 -9.75
C LEU A 153 -2.15 4.94 -9.41
N THR A 154 -2.98 4.87 -8.38
CA THR A 154 -3.69 3.66 -8.00
C THR A 154 -4.70 3.23 -9.04
N LEU A 155 -5.43 4.17 -9.64
CA LEU A 155 -6.35 3.88 -10.74
C LEU A 155 -5.63 3.39 -12.00
N MET A 156 -4.39 3.85 -12.23
CA MET A 156 -3.55 3.41 -13.35
C MET A 156 -2.91 2.04 -13.13
N SER A 157 -2.67 1.63 -11.87
CA SER A 157 -2.03 0.36 -11.58
C SER A 157 -2.43 -0.16 -10.20
N ARG A 158 -2.94 -1.41 -10.16
CA ARG A 158 -3.37 -2.11 -8.92
C ARG A 158 -2.25 -2.17 -7.87
N ARG A 159 -1.00 -2.28 -8.30
CA ARG A 159 0.18 -2.33 -7.42
C ARG A 159 0.33 -1.09 -6.54
N GLN A 160 -0.16 0.07 -7.01
CA GLN A 160 -0.03 1.33 -6.29
C GLN A 160 -0.99 1.47 -5.09
N ILE A 161 -1.96 0.55 -4.93
CA ILE A 161 -2.91 0.57 -3.80
C ILE A 161 -2.19 0.49 -2.45
N SER A 162 -1.07 -0.24 -2.38
CA SER A 162 -0.25 -0.35 -1.17
C SER A 162 0.37 0.99 -0.77
N ILE A 163 0.83 1.77 -1.76
CA ILE A 163 1.40 3.10 -1.53
C ILE A 163 0.30 4.09 -1.11
N LEU A 164 -0.87 4.03 -1.76
CA LEU A 164 -2.03 4.82 -1.36
C LEU A 164 -2.46 4.50 0.07
N ALA A 165 -2.49 3.21 0.46
CA ALA A 165 -2.83 2.81 1.82
C ALA A 165 -1.82 3.35 2.84
N LEU A 166 -0.51 3.20 2.60
CA LEU A 166 0.53 3.62 3.54
C LEU A 166 0.63 5.15 3.68
N VAL A 167 0.68 5.86 2.57
CA VAL A 167 0.89 7.32 2.55
C VAL A 167 -0.43 8.07 2.70
N GLY A 168 -1.51 7.55 2.11
CA GLY A 168 -2.84 8.15 2.17
C GLY A 168 -3.43 8.19 3.58
N VAL A 169 -3.14 7.18 4.42
CA VAL A 169 -3.57 7.16 5.84
C VAL A 169 -3.12 8.41 6.60
N TYR A 170 -1.93 8.94 6.30
CA TYR A 170 -1.47 10.17 6.94
C TYR A 170 -2.37 11.37 6.62
N SER A 171 -2.71 11.58 5.35
CA SER A 171 -3.61 12.66 4.92
C SER A 171 -5.04 12.44 5.40
N LEU A 172 -5.53 11.20 5.39
CA LEU A 172 -6.85 10.85 5.93
C LEU A 172 -6.93 11.12 7.43
N ASN A 173 -5.89 10.79 8.20
CA ASN A 173 -5.85 11.08 9.63
C ASN A 173 -5.95 12.58 9.92
N ILE A 174 -5.32 13.45 9.12
CA ILE A 174 -5.45 14.89 9.26
C ILE A 174 -6.90 15.33 9.02
N ILE A 175 -7.53 14.86 7.94
CA ILE A 175 -8.92 15.19 7.61
C ILE A 175 -9.88 14.72 8.71
N ILE A 176 -9.75 13.49 9.15
CA ILE A 176 -10.59 12.90 10.21
C ILE A 176 -10.40 13.67 11.52
N THR A 177 -9.17 14.01 11.88
CA THR A 177 -8.88 14.79 13.10
C THR A 177 -9.51 16.18 13.05
N GLU A 178 -9.44 16.87 11.91
CA GLU A 178 -10.10 18.17 11.73
C GLU A 178 -11.62 18.06 11.81
N LEU A 179 -12.21 17.01 11.23
CA LEU A 179 -13.65 16.74 11.31
C LEU A 179 -14.10 16.48 12.75
N ILE A 180 -13.39 15.60 13.47
CA ILE A 180 -13.69 15.31 14.88
C ILE A 180 -13.60 16.60 15.71
N ASN A 181 -12.55 17.37 15.55
CA ASN A 181 -12.38 18.63 16.30
C ASN A 181 -13.46 19.68 16.01
N LYS A 182 -14.00 19.66 14.78
CA LYS A 182 -15.02 20.63 14.35
C LYS A 182 -16.43 20.23 14.80
N TYR A 183 -16.82 18.98 14.61
CA TYR A 183 -18.18 18.51 14.84
C TYR A 183 -18.40 17.93 16.25
N GLU A 184 -17.33 17.52 16.90
CA GLU A 184 -17.34 16.96 18.26
C GLU A 184 -16.30 17.63 19.18
N PRO A 185 -16.45 18.93 19.47
CA PRO A 185 -15.48 19.67 20.28
C PRO A 185 -15.42 19.18 21.75
N GLU A 186 -16.42 18.43 22.22
CA GLU A 186 -16.44 17.83 23.56
C GLU A 186 -15.66 16.51 23.67
N GLY A 187 -15.13 16.02 22.54
CA GLY A 187 -14.15 14.94 22.50
C GLY A 187 -14.76 13.55 22.62
N ILE A 188 -15.35 13.06 21.53
CA ILE A 188 -15.57 11.60 21.35
C ILE A 188 -14.26 10.82 21.59
N ASP A 189 -13.13 11.39 21.17
CA ASP A 189 -11.80 10.86 21.44
C ASP A 189 -11.58 10.59 22.92
N LYS A 190 -11.99 11.52 23.81
CA LYS A 190 -11.86 11.31 25.27
C LYS A 190 -12.79 10.23 25.79
N LYS A 191 -14.00 10.11 25.25
CA LYS A 191 -14.96 9.07 25.67
C LYS A 191 -14.60 7.69 25.13
N LEU A 192 -14.09 7.60 23.90
CA LEU A 192 -13.70 6.33 23.26
C LEU A 192 -12.26 5.93 23.55
N ILE A 193 -11.32 6.87 23.51
CA ILE A 193 -9.89 6.57 23.67
C ILE A 193 -9.51 6.40 25.14
N LYS A 194 -10.13 7.19 26.04
CA LYS A 194 -9.83 7.11 27.47
C LYS A 194 -10.02 5.71 28.09
N PRO A 195 -11.10 4.96 27.80
CA PRO A 195 -11.19 3.56 28.26
C PRO A 195 -10.16 2.65 27.58
N LEU A 196 -9.79 2.91 26.32
CA LEU A 196 -8.80 2.10 25.57
C LEU A 196 -7.35 2.37 26.01
N THR A 197 -7.06 3.51 26.60
CA THR A 197 -5.72 3.88 27.13
C THR A 197 -5.51 3.48 28.58
N THR A 198 -6.49 2.84 29.23
CA THR A 198 -6.28 2.28 30.56
C THR A 198 -5.28 1.13 30.50
N PRO A 199 -4.40 0.96 31.53
CA PRO A 199 -3.41 -0.13 31.53
C PRO A 199 -4.05 -1.51 31.32
N TYR A 200 -5.27 -1.69 31.86
CA TYR A 200 -6.03 -2.94 31.71
C TYR A 200 -6.48 -3.16 30.26
N ALA A 201 -7.01 -2.14 29.59
CA ALA A 201 -7.43 -2.24 28.20
C ALA A 201 -6.22 -2.48 27.25
N ILE A 202 -5.09 -1.81 27.50
CA ILE A 202 -3.86 -2.03 26.75
C ILE A 202 -3.41 -3.49 26.90
N LEU A 203 -3.43 -4.03 28.11
CA LEU A 203 -3.08 -5.43 28.36
C LEU A 203 -4.01 -6.40 27.61
N VAL A 204 -5.33 -6.16 27.64
CA VAL A 204 -6.32 -6.98 26.93
C VAL A 204 -6.12 -6.90 25.41
N ILE A 205 -5.93 -5.69 24.86
CA ILE A 205 -5.67 -5.51 23.42
C ILE A 205 -4.38 -6.19 23.01
N THR A 206 -3.32 -6.04 23.80
CA THR A 206 -2.03 -6.70 23.53
C THR A 206 -2.19 -8.22 23.56
N LEU A 207 -2.91 -8.75 24.54
CA LEU A 207 -3.18 -10.20 24.63
C LEU A 207 -3.97 -10.68 23.41
N LEU A 208 -5.01 -9.96 22.99
CA LEU A 208 -5.78 -10.28 21.79
C LEU A 208 -4.92 -10.26 20.53
N LEU A 209 -4.05 -9.26 20.36
CA LEU A 209 -3.13 -9.18 19.22
C LEU A 209 -2.12 -10.34 19.22
N VAL A 210 -1.61 -10.72 20.40
CA VAL A 210 -0.72 -11.90 20.54
C VAL A 210 -1.47 -13.16 20.19
N LEU A 211 -2.69 -13.37 20.69
CA LEU A 211 -3.51 -14.53 20.38
C LEU A 211 -3.86 -14.61 18.89
N CYS A 212 -4.24 -13.47 18.27
CA CYS A 212 -4.45 -13.40 16.83
C CYS A 212 -3.17 -13.71 16.05
N GLY A 213 -2.03 -13.20 16.50
CA GLY A 213 -0.72 -13.51 15.94
C GLY A 213 -0.41 -15.01 16.01
N ILE A 214 -0.56 -15.61 17.18
CA ILE A 214 -0.34 -17.05 17.38
C ILE A 214 -1.30 -17.89 16.51
N SER A 215 -2.58 -17.50 16.43
CA SER A 215 -3.55 -18.18 15.58
C SER A 215 -3.17 -18.07 14.10
N PHE A 216 -2.82 -16.86 13.64
CA PHE A 216 -2.42 -16.62 12.25
C PHE A 216 -1.15 -17.36 11.87
N PHE A 217 -0.12 -17.32 12.72
CA PHE A 217 1.11 -18.04 12.47
C PHE A 217 0.93 -19.56 12.65
N GLY A 218 0.16 -19.99 13.65
CA GLY A 218 -0.10 -21.40 13.91
C GLY A 218 -0.89 -22.10 12.80
N THR A 219 -1.75 -21.38 12.07
CA THR A 219 -2.46 -21.94 10.92
C THR A 219 -1.60 -21.96 9.66
N LYS A 220 -0.77 -20.93 9.43
CA LYS A 220 0.08 -20.85 8.23
C LYS A 220 1.36 -21.70 8.28
N TYR A 221 1.88 -22.00 9.46
CA TYR A 221 3.14 -22.77 9.58
C TYR A 221 2.93 -24.28 9.82
N LYS A 222 1.69 -24.78 9.75
CA LYS A 222 1.43 -26.23 9.84
C LYS A 222 1.68 -26.97 8.53
N ASP A 223 1.62 -26.27 7.41
CA ASP A 223 1.86 -26.83 6.10
C ASP A 223 3.21 -26.33 5.57
N ASP A 224 3.75 -27.02 4.58
CA ASP A 224 4.99 -26.66 3.90
C ASP A 224 4.99 -25.15 3.59
N PHE A 225 6.11 -24.48 3.89
CA PHE A 225 6.29 -23.03 3.72
C PHE A 225 5.98 -22.54 2.28
N VAL A 226 6.09 -23.46 1.31
CA VAL A 226 5.82 -23.21 -0.10
C VAL A 226 4.48 -23.84 -0.47
N ASP A 227 3.58 -23.02 -1.01
CA ASP A 227 2.29 -23.51 -1.52
C ASP A 227 2.49 -24.38 -2.76
N LYS A 228 2.23 -25.67 -2.65
CA LYS A 228 2.37 -26.66 -3.73
C LYS A 228 1.39 -26.45 -4.89
N SER A 229 0.29 -25.72 -4.67
CA SER A 229 -0.64 -25.38 -5.74
C SER A 229 -0.11 -24.27 -6.66
N SER A 230 0.72 -23.40 -6.12
CA SER A 230 1.31 -22.26 -6.85
C SER A 230 2.72 -22.55 -7.36
N TYR A 231 3.45 -23.46 -6.71
CA TYR A 231 4.85 -23.77 -7.03
C TYR A 231 5.07 -25.27 -7.22
N PRO A 232 5.79 -25.69 -8.27
CA PRO A 232 6.00 -27.10 -8.60
C PRO A 232 7.07 -27.75 -7.69
N VAL A 233 6.74 -27.93 -6.39
CA VAL A 233 7.71 -28.39 -5.38
C VAL A 233 8.16 -29.83 -5.68
N ASP A 234 7.19 -30.71 -5.86
CA ASP A 234 7.44 -32.14 -6.05
C ASP A 234 7.96 -32.42 -7.47
N ALA A 235 7.44 -31.71 -8.49
CA ALA A 235 7.97 -31.79 -9.84
C ALA A 235 9.41 -31.28 -9.95
N ALA A 236 9.80 -30.23 -9.23
CA ALA A 236 11.18 -29.75 -9.16
C ALA A 236 12.11 -30.78 -8.51
N GLN A 237 11.67 -31.44 -7.45
CA GLN A 237 12.43 -32.50 -6.84
C GLN A 237 12.61 -33.69 -7.80
N TYR A 238 11.53 -34.07 -8.53
CA TYR A 238 11.60 -35.11 -9.53
C TYR A 238 12.62 -34.78 -10.65
N ILE A 239 12.64 -33.52 -11.12
CA ILE A 239 13.63 -33.07 -12.13
C ILE A 239 15.05 -33.24 -11.60
N LEU A 240 15.33 -32.83 -10.36
CA LEU A 240 16.66 -32.90 -9.78
C LEU A 240 17.16 -34.36 -9.64
N ASP A 241 16.24 -35.29 -9.35
CA ASP A 241 16.58 -36.68 -9.09
C ASP A 241 16.66 -37.53 -10.37
N ASN A 242 15.90 -37.19 -11.42
CA ASN A 242 15.69 -38.08 -12.57
C ASN A 242 16.07 -37.51 -13.94
N VAL A 243 16.31 -36.18 -14.05
CA VAL A 243 16.56 -35.52 -15.36
C VAL A 243 17.98 -34.96 -15.42
N ASP A 244 18.65 -35.15 -16.56
CA ASP A 244 19.95 -34.49 -16.80
C ASP A 244 19.78 -33.01 -17.09
N ILE A 245 19.90 -32.20 -16.03
CA ILE A 245 19.70 -30.74 -16.06
C ILE A 245 20.66 -30.03 -17.03
N LYS A 246 21.88 -30.59 -17.26
CA LYS A 246 22.90 -29.95 -18.09
C LYS A 246 22.49 -29.85 -19.56
N ASN A 247 21.73 -30.82 -20.02
CA ASN A 247 21.26 -30.92 -21.43
C ASN A 247 19.78 -30.52 -21.55
N MET A 248 19.12 -30.15 -20.42
CA MET A 248 17.72 -29.77 -20.38
C MET A 248 17.53 -28.31 -20.79
N LYS A 249 16.59 -28.08 -21.70
CA LYS A 249 16.00 -26.77 -22.00
C LYS A 249 14.52 -26.84 -21.62
N LEU A 250 14.19 -26.25 -20.47
CA LEU A 250 12.88 -26.37 -19.86
C LEU A 250 11.98 -25.20 -20.27
N PHE A 251 10.83 -25.50 -20.88
CA PHE A 251 9.73 -24.55 -21.01
C PHE A 251 8.94 -24.52 -19.69
N ASN A 252 8.70 -23.33 -19.16
CA ASN A 252 7.96 -23.11 -17.93
C ASN A 252 7.17 -21.79 -17.99
N HIS A 253 6.13 -21.67 -17.17
CA HIS A 253 5.41 -20.41 -17.01
C HIS A 253 6.18 -19.45 -16.08
N TYR A 254 6.07 -18.13 -16.31
CA TYR A 254 6.80 -17.12 -15.54
C TYR A 254 6.46 -17.11 -14.05
N ASN A 255 5.22 -17.48 -13.67
CA ASN A 255 4.75 -17.44 -12.27
C ASN A 255 5.59 -18.27 -11.31
N PHE A 256 6.06 -19.44 -11.76
CA PHE A 256 6.86 -20.35 -10.93
C PHE A 256 8.32 -20.52 -11.38
N GLY A 257 8.72 -19.81 -12.44
CA GLY A 257 10.09 -19.88 -12.95
C GLY A 257 11.15 -19.48 -11.92
N SER A 258 10.88 -18.48 -11.08
CA SER A 258 11.80 -18.08 -10.01
C SER A 258 11.99 -19.16 -8.95
N TYR A 259 10.96 -19.98 -8.68
CA TYR A 259 11.08 -21.13 -7.77
C TYR A 259 12.01 -22.21 -8.36
N LEU A 260 11.83 -22.54 -9.63
CA LEU A 260 12.70 -23.50 -10.33
C LEU A 260 14.15 -22.99 -10.36
N LEU A 261 14.35 -21.71 -10.64
CA LEU A 261 15.68 -21.08 -10.62
C LEU A 261 16.31 -21.13 -9.23
N TYR A 262 15.54 -20.90 -8.17
CA TYR A 262 15.98 -21.06 -6.77
C TYR A 262 16.44 -22.51 -6.48
N LYS A 263 15.82 -23.50 -7.10
CA LYS A 263 16.23 -24.92 -7.05
C LYS A 263 17.40 -25.25 -7.96
N ASN A 264 18.03 -24.27 -8.61
CA ASN A 264 19.09 -24.43 -9.61
C ASN A 264 18.66 -25.22 -10.87
N ILE A 265 17.40 -25.16 -11.22
CA ILE A 265 16.85 -25.72 -12.46
C ILE A 265 16.85 -24.61 -13.51
N PRO A 266 17.49 -24.81 -14.68
CA PRO A 266 17.48 -23.82 -15.77
C PRO A 266 16.06 -23.59 -16.29
N VAL A 267 15.67 -22.34 -16.49
CA VAL A 267 14.33 -21.94 -16.92
C VAL A 267 14.42 -21.06 -18.18
N ILE A 268 13.37 -21.06 -18.99
CA ILE A 268 13.27 -20.14 -20.13
C ILE A 268 12.87 -18.74 -19.66
N ILE A 269 12.06 -18.65 -18.61
CA ILE A 269 11.55 -17.39 -18.07
C ILE A 269 11.34 -17.49 -16.54
N ASP A 270 11.52 -16.37 -15.85
CA ASP A 270 11.18 -16.24 -14.43
C ASP A 270 10.27 -15.02 -14.18
N SER A 271 9.94 -14.75 -12.91
CA SER A 271 9.02 -13.66 -12.53
C SER A 271 9.54 -12.24 -12.84
N ARG A 272 10.80 -12.07 -13.25
CA ARG A 272 11.36 -10.80 -13.74
C ARG A 272 11.03 -10.59 -15.22
N CYS A 273 9.76 -10.62 -15.55
CA CYS A 273 9.23 -10.64 -16.93
C CYS A 273 9.84 -9.57 -17.84
N ASP A 274 10.17 -8.40 -17.30
CA ASP A 274 10.75 -7.27 -18.05
C ASP A 274 12.08 -7.64 -18.72
N LEU A 275 12.90 -8.50 -18.06
CA LEU A 275 14.20 -8.92 -18.60
C LEU A 275 14.08 -9.78 -19.87
N TYR A 276 12.89 -10.31 -20.12
CA TYR A 276 12.59 -11.21 -21.24
C TYR A 276 11.84 -10.51 -22.37
N THR A 277 11.79 -9.16 -22.34
CA THR A 277 11.23 -8.32 -23.41
C THR A 277 12.32 -7.86 -24.38
N PRO A 278 11.96 -7.41 -25.60
CA PRO A 278 12.91 -6.96 -26.61
C PRO A 278 13.84 -5.84 -26.14
N GLU A 279 13.36 -4.97 -25.28
CA GLU A 279 14.11 -3.81 -24.76
C GLU A 279 15.32 -4.22 -23.90
N PHE A 280 15.24 -5.40 -23.27
CA PHE A 280 16.27 -5.92 -22.39
C PHE A 280 17.05 -7.08 -22.98
N ASN A 281 16.39 -7.97 -23.73
CA ASN A 281 16.96 -9.23 -24.21
C ASN A 281 17.13 -9.28 -25.74
N GLY A 282 16.58 -8.30 -26.48
CA GLY A 282 16.58 -8.32 -27.94
C GLY A 282 15.60 -9.31 -28.58
N GLN A 283 14.93 -10.14 -27.75
CA GLN A 283 13.90 -11.10 -28.16
C GLN A 283 12.69 -10.98 -27.21
N ASP A 284 11.49 -11.20 -27.73
CA ASP A 284 10.26 -11.16 -26.92
C ASP A 284 9.89 -12.55 -26.39
N ILE A 285 10.74 -13.06 -25.50
CA ILE A 285 10.52 -14.38 -24.87
C ILE A 285 9.24 -14.35 -24.01
N PHE A 286 8.97 -13.20 -23.35
CA PHE A 286 7.81 -13.06 -22.47
C PHE A 286 6.49 -13.24 -23.23
N SER A 287 6.31 -12.51 -24.34
CA SER A 287 5.10 -12.64 -25.17
C SER A 287 4.98 -14.03 -25.78
N ASP A 288 6.09 -14.61 -26.24
CA ASP A 288 6.09 -15.96 -26.81
C ASP A 288 5.64 -17.00 -25.78
N VAL A 289 6.16 -16.96 -24.55
CA VAL A 289 5.73 -17.88 -23.49
C VAL A 289 4.25 -17.72 -23.15
N LEU A 290 3.74 -16.50 -23.11
CA LEU A 290 2.31 -16.26 -22.92
C LEU A 290 1.47 -16.79 -24.07
N ASN A 291 1.89 -16.56 -25.29
CA ASN A 291 1.19 -17.00 -26.52
C ASN A 291 1.19 -18.53 -26.64
N ILE A 292 2.29 -19.19 -26.29
CA ILE A 292 2.40 -20.65 -26.26
C ILE A 292 1.48 -21.22 -25.17
N SER A 293 1.57 -20.67 -23.95
CA SER A 293 0.74 -21.13 -22.83
C SER A 293 -0.75 -20.90 -23.04
N GLY A 294 -1.10 -19.77 -23.70
CA GLY A 294 -2.48 -19.41 -24.06
C GLY A 294 -2.98 -19.99 -25.38
N LEU A 295 -2.15 -20.76 -26.10
CA LEU A 295 -2.42 -21.34 -27.42
C LEU A 295 -2.73 -20.30 -28.52
N SER A 296 -2.26 -19.09 -28.38
CA SER A 296 -2.29 -18.06 -29.43
C SER A 296 -1.17 -18.24 -30.46
N MET A 297 -0.15 -19.00 -30.11
CA MET A 297 0.93 -19.47 -30.98
C MET A 297 0.93 -21.00 -30.95
N TYR A 298 1.23 -21.63 -32.08
CA TYR A 298 1.40 -23.08 -32.11
C TYR A 298 2.64 -23.47 -31.29
N TYR A 299 2.45 -24.33 -30.30
CA TYR A 299 3.49 -24.64 -29.30
C TYR A 299 4.75 -25.27 -29.91
N GLU A 300 4.62 -26.11 -30.96
CA GLU A 300 5.78 -26.73 -31.63
C GLU A 300 6.72 -25.67 -32.23
N ASP A 301 6.18 -24.64 -32.91
CA ASP A 301 6.97 -23.56 -33.50
C ASP A 301 7.78 -22.83 -32.44
N GLY A 302 7.13 -22.57 -31.28
CA GLY A 302 7.79 -21.94 -30.14
C GLY A 302 8.85 -22.85 -29.50
N PHE A 303 8.55 -24.12 -29.35
CA PHE A 303 9.49 -25.08 -28.77
C PHE A 303 10.70 -25.32 -29.67
N GLU A 304 10.52 -25.37 -31.01
CA GLU A 304 11.62 -25.42 -31.95
C GLU A 304 12.47 -24.15 -31.90
N LYS A 305 11.86 -22.98 -31.91
CA LYS A 305 12.55 -21.67 -31.81
C LYS A 305 13.53 -21.61 -30.65
N TYR A 306 13.15 -22.13 -29.49
CA TYR A 306 13.95 -22.09 -28.27
C TYR A 306 14.73 -23.39 -28.01
N GLY A 307 14.52 -24.41 -28.80
CA GLY A 307 15.15 -25.74 -28.67
C GLY A 307 14.71 -26.44 -27.38
N ILE A 308 13.44 -26.32 -27.02
CA ILE A 308 12.85 -26.89 -25.79
C ILE A 308 12.89 -28.41 -25.85
N THR A 309 13.38 -29.02 -24.78
CA THR A 309 13.45 -30.49 -24.60
C THR A 309 12.47 -31.01 -23.56
N HIS A 310 12.12 -30.17 -22.60
CA HIS A 310 11.19 -30.53 -21.53
C HIS A 310 10.18 -29.39 -21.29
N VAL A 311 8.99 -29.76 -20.87
CA VAL A 311 7.88 -28.81 -20.64
C VAL A 311 7.28 -29.08 -19.28
N ILE A 312 7.24 -28.06 -18.40
CA ILE A 312 6.47 -28.08 -17.16
C ILE A 312 5.30 -27.12 -17.26
N THR A 313 4.09 -27.60 -17.02
CA THR A 313 2.86 -26.83 -17.12
C THR A 313 1.87 -27.19 -16.03
N TYR A 314 0.82 -26.39 -15.88
CA TYR A 314 -0.27 -26.70 -14.97
C TYR A 314 -1.11 -27.88 -15.48
N THR A 315 -1.53 -28.76 -14.58
CA THR A 315 -2.35 -29.95 -14.90
C THR A 315 -3.69 -29.58 -15.52
N ASP A 316 -4.31 -28.48 -15.10
CA ASP A 316 -5.56 -27.95 -15.65
C ASP A 316 -5.36 -27.03 -16.86
N GLY A 317 -4.11 -26.76 -17.24
CA GLY A 317 -3.73 -25.86 -18.32
C GLY A 317 -4.16 -26.35 -19.72
N ASN A 318 -4.46 -25.40 -20.62
CA ASN A 318 -4.84 -25.75 -22.00
C ASN A 318 -3.68 -26.41 -22.76
N LEU A 319 -2.46 -25.97 -22.52
CA LEU A 319 -1.26 -26.58 -23.12
C LEU A 319 -1.13 -28.04 -22.69
N ASN A 320 -1.38 -28.36 -21.42
CA ASN A 320 -1.34 -29.73 -20.91
C ASN A 320 -2.29 -30.66 -21.69
N LYS A 321 -3.53 -30.21 -21.94
CA LYS A 321 -4.53 -31.01 -22.66
C LYS A 321 -4.11 -31.37 -24.09
N LEU A 322 -3.28 -30.54 -24.72
CA LEU A 322 -2.72 -30.84 -26.05
C LEU A 322 -1.55 -31.78 -25.96
N LEU A 323 -0.62 -31.54 -25.05
CA LEU A 323 0.58 -32.37 -24.86
C LEU A 323 0.23 -33.80 -24.46
N GLU A 324 -0.80 -33.98 -23.63
CA GLU A 324 -1.30 -35.29 -23.20
C GLU A 324 -1.75 -36.19 -24.38
N HIS A 325 -2.17 -35.60 -25.49
CA HIS A 325 -2.66 -36.31 -26.66
C HIS A 325 -1.64 -36.30 -27.83
N ASP A 326 -0.48 -35.67 -27.65
CA ASP A 326 0.57 -35.64 -28.66
C ASP A 326 1.64 -36.70 -28.39
N ASN A 327 1.74 -37.71 -29.27
CA ASN A 327 2.68 -38.81 -29.14
C ASN A 327 4.16 -38.40 -29.17
N LYS A 328 4.47 -37.14 -29.47
CA LYS A 328 5.84 -36.59 -29.41
C LYS A 328 6.26 -36.27 -27.96
N TYR A 329 5.33 -36.28 -27.03
CA TYR A 329 5.59 -35.93 -25.64
C TYR A 329 5.38 -37.14 -24.75
N GLU A 330 6.38 -37.42 -23.93
CA GLU A 330 6.36 -38.44 -22.90
C GLU A 330 6.12 -37.78 -21.54
N GLU A 331 5.08 -38.16 -20.85
CA GLU A 331 4.81 -37.69 -19.49
C GLU A 331 5.80 -38.35 -18.53
N LEU A 332 6.65 -37.54 -17.89
CA LEU A 332 7.64 -38.01 -16.92
C LEU A 332 7.12 -37.94 -15.49
N TYR A 333 6.29 -36.92 -15.19
CA TYR A 333 5.76 -36.68 -13.86
C TYR A 333 4.42 -35.97 -13.92
N ARG A 334 3.52 -36.32 -12.99
CA ARG A 334 2.23 -35.63 -12.81
C ARG A 334 1.86 -35.62 -11.32
N ASP A 335 1.39 -34.48 -10.85
CA ASP A 335 0.67 -34.36 -9.58
C ASP A 335 -0.68 -33.63 -9.79
N ASP A 336 -1.32 -33.23 -8.71
CA ASP A 336 -2.63 -32.55 -8.78
C ASP A 336 -2.57 -31.19 -9.47
N TYR A 337 -1.40 -30.57 -9.54
CA TYR A 337 -1.21 -29.19 -9.99
C TYR A 337 -0.28 -29.04 -11.19
N PHE A 338 0.72 -29.92 -11.34
CA PHE A 338 1.77 -29.79 -12.36
C PHE A 338 2.01 -31.08 -13.11
N CYS A 339 2.36 -30.96 -14.41
CA CYS A 339 2.82 -32.04 -15.27
C CYS A 339 4.16 -31.68 -15.89
N LEU A 340 5.04 -32.67 -15.99
CA LEU A 340 6.33 -32.58 -16.67
C LEU A 340 6.35 -33.54 -17.87
N TYR A 341 6.68 -33.00 -19.03
CA TYR A 341 6.82 -33.76 -20.27
C TYR A 341 8.24 -33.69 -20.80
N LYS A 342 8.69 -34.75 -21.43
CA LYS A 342 9.88 -34.80 -22.28
C LYS A 342 9.44 -34.80 -23.74
N ARG A 343 10.08 -33.97 -24.55
CA ARG A 343 9.87 -33.94 -26.00
C ARG A 343 10.76 -34.99 -26.66
N ASN A 344 10.15 -35.93 -27.37
CA ASN A 344 10.84 -36.94 -28.18
C ASN A 344 11.01 -36.39 -29.59
N VAL A 345 12.19 -35.80 -29.86
CA VAL A 345 12.57 -35.24 -31.16
C VAL A 345 13.51 -36.20 -31.88
#